data_29806e3c14d7e220e210f8ea4330f6a8
#
_entry.id   29806e3c14d7e220e210f8ea4330f6a8
#
_cell.length_a   1.000
_cell.length_b   1.000
_cell.length_c   1.000
_cell.angle_alpha   90.00
_cell.angle_beta   90.00
_cell.angle_gamma   90.00
#
_symmetry.space_group_name_H-M   'P 1'
#
loop_
_entity.id
_entity.type
_entity.pdbx_description
1 polymer ?
#
loop_
_entity_poly.entity_id
_entity_poly.type
_entity_poly.pdbx_seq_one_letter_code
_entity_poly.pdbx_strand_id
1 'polypeptide(L)'
;MKNSEKFNTPQGQIGFILHRGGTYDPQTNTIKGGEILAEKEVKNLIVESASVLMARRLAPGDNTTSPVPPVDYEPISGLKYLAVGIGLLEDPSLPYDPITNPVSSAWNLQNPTEEKITDTALVGELFRKEFTSWSFLNNDLPVSYPTNVLRLVTTFDVNEATGPLTEMGLFGGDATEAANSGIMFNYKTFAVWNKPADSQLTITWKLTF
;
A
#
# COMPACT_ATOMS: atom_id res chain seq x y z
N MET A 1 26.93 24.61 -18.70
CA MET A 1 26.82 23.70 -17.56
C MET A 1 25.34 23.33 -17.37
N LYS A 2 24.95 22.08 -17.64
CA LYS A 2 23.61 21.60 -17.34
C LYS A 2 23.64 21.17 -15.87
N ASN A 3 23.12 21.99 -14.97
CA ASN A 3 22.76 21.54 -13.64
C ASN A 3 21.56 20.61 -13.81
N SER A 4 21.82 19.31 -13.84
CA SER A 4 20.76 18.33 -13.62
C SER A 4 20.45 18.37 -12.13
N GLU A 5 19.46 19.14 -11.72
CA GLU A 5 18.84 18.95 -10.41
C GLU A 5 18.35 17.51 -10.35
N LYS A 6 19.02 16.71 -9.54
CA LYS A 6 18.53 15.37 -9.22
C LYS A 6 17.33 15.57 -8.30
N PHE A 7 16.12 15.54 -8.85
CA PHE A 7 14.96 15.33 -8.05
C PHE A 7 15.14 14.00 -7.30
N ASN A 8 15.07 14.06 -5.98
CA ASN A 8 15.07 12.84 -5.19
C ASN A 8 13.85 11.99 -5.61
N THR A 9 14.13 10.80 -6.09
CA THR A 9 13.05 9.86 -6.41
C THR A 9 12.26 9.59 -5.14
N PRO A 10 10.93 9.73 -5.16
CA PRO A 10 10.10 9.43 -4.00
C PRO A 10 10.43 8.04 -3.46
N GLN A 11 10.55 7.93 -2.15
CA GLN A 11 10.90 6.68 -1.47
C GLN A 11 9.78 6.26 -0.53
N GLY A 12 9.62 4.97 -0.38
CA GLY A 12 8.67 4.40 0.58
C GLY A 12 9.35 3.37 1.48
N GLN A 13 8.89 3.34 2.71
CA GLN A 13 9.29 2.42 3.76
C GLN A 13 8.04 1.82 4.39
N ILE A 14 8.04 0.52 4.62
CA ILE A 14 6.89 -0.22 5.14
C ILE A 14 7.32 -0.94 6.41
N GLY A 15 6.63 -0.67 7.52
CA GLY A 15 6.71 -1.43 8.76
C GLY A 15 5.51 -2.35 8.92
N PHE A 16 5.73 -3.54 9.40
CA PHE A 16 4.73 -4.55 9.70
C PHE A 16 4.82 -4.92 11.16
N ILE A 17 3.70 -4.95 11.85
CA ILE A 17 3.60 -5.46 13.20
C ILE A 17 2.43 -6.45 13.27
N LEU A 18 2.74 -7.71 13.50
CA LEU A 18 1.75 -8.75 13.78
C LEU A 18 1.58 -8.86 15.29
N HIS A 19 0.35 -8.75 15.78
CA HIS A 19 0.09 -8.72 17.23
C HIS A 19 -1.24 -9.35 17.62
N ARG A 20 -1.37 -9.72 18.90
CA ARG A 20 -2.63 -10.13 19.54
C ARG A 20 -3.04 -9.08 20.54
N GLY A 21 -4.25 -8.54 20.37
CA GLY A 21 -4.75 -7.44 21.21
C GLY A 21 -3.88 -6.20 21.12
N GLY A 22 -4.12 -5.26 22.01
CA GLY A 22 -3.44 -3.96 22.03
C GLY A 22 -4.00 -2.96 21.01
N THR A 23 -3.48 -1.76 21.08
CA THR A 23 -3.86 -0.65 20.22
C THR A 23 -2.62 0.03 19.65
N TYR A 24 -2.64 0.32 18.36
CA TYR A 24 -1.58 1.09 17.72
C TYR A 24 -1.54 2.52 18.28
N ASP A 25 -0.36 2.93 18.74
CA ASP A 25 -0.09 4.31 19.17
C ASP A 25 0.63 5.07 18.07
N PRO A 26 -0.04 6.05 17.42
CA PRO A 26 0.57 6.82 16.34
C PRO A 26 1.68 7.76 16.80
N GLN A 27 1.79 8.08 18.07
CA GLN A 27 2.84 8.95 18.60
C GLN A 27 4.18 8.23 18.68
N THR A 28 4.15 6.98 19.13
CA THR A 28 5.34 6.16 19.33
C THR A 28 5.59 5.15 18.23
N ASN A 29 4.64 5.00 17.27
CA ASN A 29 4.66 3.98 16.22
C ASN A 29 4.78 2.55 16.79
N THR A 30 4.08 2.27 17.91
CA THR A 30 4.14 0.99 18.61
C THR A 30 2.74 0.46 18.94
N ILE A 31 2.66 -0.81 19.35
CA ILE A 31 1.43 -1.42 19.89
C ILE A 31 1.49 -1.37 21.41
N LYS A 32 0.47 -0.75 22.04
CA LYS A 32 0.33 -0.70 23.51
C LYS A 32 -0.63 -1.79 24.00
N GLY A 33 -0.22 -2.54 25.02
CA GLY A 33 -1.06 -3.50 25.73
C GLY A 33 -1.37 -4.80 25.00
N GLY A 34 -0.60 -5.11 23.95
CA GLY A 34 -0.73 -6.35 23.17
C GLY A 34 0.54 -7.20 23.23
N GLU A 35 0.45 -8.41 22.69
CA GLU A 35 1.58 -9.31 22.45
C GLU A 35 2.07 -9.13 21.01
N ILE A 36 3.33 -8.75 20.81
CA ILE A 36 3.95 -8.69 19.49
C ILE A 36 4.37 -10.09 19.08
N LEU A 37 3.84 -10.59 17.96
CA LEU A 37 4.14 -11.91 17.42
C LEU A 37 5.30 -11.85 16.42
N ALA A 38 5.37 -10.79 15.60
CA ALA A 38 6.44 -10.56 14.63
C ALA A 38 6.49 -9.10 14.21
N GLU A 39 7.69 -8.64 13.83
CA GLU A 39 7.94 -7.33 13.24
C GLU A 39 8.83 -7.45 12.01
N LYS A 40 8.61 -6.59 11.03
CA LYS A 40 9.44 -6.51 9.82
C LYS A 40 9.39 -5.11 9.23
N GLU A 41 10.49 -4.68 8.61
CA GLU A 41 10.58 -3.45 7.83
C GLU A 41 11.14 -3.76 6.44
N VAL A 42 10.57 -3.12 5.40
CA VAL A 42 11.03 -3.26 4.01
C VAL A 42 10.96 -1.91 3.28
N LYS A 43 11.78 -1.76 2.24
CA LYS A 43 11.65 -0.66 1.27
C LYS A 43 10.67 -1.07 0.19
N ASN A 44 9.95 -0.10 -0.38
CA ASN A 44 9.01 -0.36 -1.48
C ASN A 44 9.41 0.37 -2.77
N LEU A 45 8.82 -0.08 -3.87
CA LEU A 45 8.89 0.59 -5.17
C LEU A 45 7.65 1.47 -5.36
N ILE A 46 7.87 2.72 -5.81
CA ILE A 46 6.80 3.59 -6.31
C ILE A 46 6.63 3.28 -7.80
N VAL A 47 5.45 2.86 -8.19
CA VAL A 47 5.15 2.45 -9.56
C VAL A 47 4.85 3.65 -10.47
N GLU A 48 4.94 3.47 -11.79
CA GLU A 48 4.79 4.55 -12.78
C GLU A 48 3.43 5.24 -12.72
N SER A 49 2.35 4.49 -12.43
CA SER A 49 1.01 5.04 -12.26
C SER A 49 0.88 6.06 -11.11
N ALA A 50 1.83 6.05 -10.15
CA ALA A 50 1.89 7.06 -9.10
C ALA A 50 2.08 8.48 -9.65
N SER A 51 2.86 8.65 -10.74
CA SER A 51 3.03 9.94 -11.39
C SER A 51 1.71 10.45 -12.00
N VAL A 52 0.88 9.57 -12.52
CA VAL A 52 -0.46 9.90 -13.02
C VAL A 52 -1.36 10.38 -11.89
N LEU A 53 -1.36 9.67 -10.75
CA LEU A 53 -2.12 10.08 -9.57
C LEU A 53 -1.67 11.46 -9.06
N MET A 54 -0.37 11.70 -8.96
CA MET A 54 0.17 12.99 -8.53
C MET A 54 -0.20 14.11 -9.51
N ALA A 55 -0.04 13.89 -10.83
CA ALA A 55 -0.40 14.86 -11.85
C ALA A 55 -1.89 15.23 -11.80
N ARG A 56 -2.77 14.23 -11.64
CA ARG A 56 -4.22 14.44 -11.50
C ARG A 56 -4.57 15.21 -10.23
N ARG A 57 -3.84 15.00 -9.13
CA ARG A 57 -4.02 15.75 -7.86
C ARG A 57 -3.52 17.19 -7.94
N LEU A 58 -2.53 17.49 -8.79
CA LEU A 58 -1.99 18.83 -9.01
C LEU A 58 -2.76 19.59 -10.07
N ALA A 59 -3.53 18.92 -10.92
CA ALA A 59 -4.35 19.59 -11.93
C ALA A 59 -5.43 20.45 -11.25
N PRO A 60 -5.70 21.68 -11.74
CA PRO A 60 -6.75 22.52 -11.19
C PRO A 60 -8.10 21.80 -11.23
N GLY A 61 -8.82 21.78 -10.10
CA GLY A 61 -10.13 21.13 -9.99
C GLY A 61 -11.24 21.82 -10.80
N ASP A 62 -10.99 23.04 -11.26
CA ASP A 62 -11.87 23.78 -12.16
C ASP A 62 -11.26 23.85 -13.55
N ASN A 63 -11.75 23.00 -14.43
CA ASN A 63 -11.27 22.87 -15.81
C ASN A 63 -12.05 23.73 -16.82
N THR A 64 -12.81 24.73 -16.34
CA THR A 64 -13.65 25.59 -17.20
C THR A 64 -12.84 26.42 -18.19
N THR A 65 -11.52 26.51 -18.03
CA THR A 65 -10.62 27.29 -18.89
C THR A 65 -9.68 26.41 -19.74
N SER A 66 -9.74 25.09 -19.63
CA SER A 66 -8.96 24.21 -20.48
C SER A 66 -9.55 24.14 -21.89
N PRO A 67 -8.76 24.39 -22.95
CA PRO A 67 -9.27 24.31 -24.33
C PRO A 67 -9.70 22.90 -24.76
N VAL A 68 -9.29 21.88 -24.00
CA VAL A 68 -9.74 20.49 -24.16
C VAL A 68 -9.90 19.88 -22.77
N PRO A 69 -11.05 20.02 -22.09
CA PRO A 69 -11.28 19.29 -20.86
C PRO A 69 -11.23 17.78 -21.18
N PRO A 70 -10.46 16.99 -20.43
CA PRO A 70 -10.59 15.53 -20.53
C PRO A 70 -12.06 15.20 -20.23
N VAL A 71 -12.66 14.36 -21.03
CA VAL A 71 -14.11 14.09 -21.08
C VAL A 71 -14.66 13.55 -19.74
N ASP A 72 -13.79 13.11 -18.81
CA ASP A 72 -14.14 12.53 -17.52
C ASP A 72 -13.18 12.99 -16.40
N TYR A 73 -12.86 14.28 -16.33
CA TYR A 73 -12.03 14.79 -15.25
C TYR A 73 -12.85 15.01 -13.98
N GLU A 74 -12.96 13.98 -13.16
CA GLU A 74 -13.42 14.09 -11.78
C GLU A 74 -12.23 14.38 -10.86
N PRO A 75 -12.35 15.33 -9.91
CA PRO A 75 -11.31 15.53 -8.91
C PRO A 75 -11.17 14.26 -8.08
N ILE A 76 -10.07 13.51 -8.33
CA ILE A 76 -9.82 12.26 -7.64
C ILE A 76 -9.28 12.49 -6.24
N SER A 77 -9.67 11.64 -5.31
CA SER A 77 -9.11 11.62 -3.96
C SER A 77 -7.62 11.17 -3.99
N GLY A 78 -6.86 11.49 -2.96
CA GLY A 78 -5.51 10.97 -2.76
C GLY A 78 -5.51 9.46 -2.52
N LEU A 79 -4.50 8.98 -1.83
CA LEU A 79 -4.44 7.60 -1.39
C LEU A 79 -5.59 7.30 -0.42
N LYS A 80 -6.22 6.14 -0.56
CA LYS A 80 -7.40 5.77 0.22
C LYS A 80 -7.31 4.38 0.83
N TYR A 81 -6.78 3.39 0.11
CA TYR A 81 -6.74 2.00 0.53
C TYR A 81 -5.32 1.45 0.59
N LEU A 82 -5.11 0.57 1.57
CA LEU A 82 -4.03 -0.41 1.56
C LEU A 82 -4.65 -1.77 1.25
N ALA A 83 -4.10 -2.43 0.21
CA ALA A 83 -4.46 -3.77 -0.19
C ALA A 83 -3.33 -4.74 0.11
N VAL A 84 -3.69 -5.96 0.46
CA VAL A 84 -2.75 -7.09 0.68
C VAL A 84 -3.21 -8.29 -0.11
N GLY A 85 -2.27 -9.15 -0.50
CA GLY A 85 -2.58 -10.27 -1.36
C GLY A 85 -1.58 -11.40 -1.29
N ILE A 86 -1.86 -12.42 -2.10
CA ILE A 86 -1.00 -13.56 -2.33
C ILE A 86 -0.58 -13.51 -3.80
N GLY A 87 0.56 -12.85 -4.08
CA GLY A 87 1.05 -12.58 -5.42
C GLY A 87 1.58 -13.81 -6.17
N LEU A 88 1.29 -15.00 -5.68
CA LEU A 88 1.79 -16.26 -6.20
C LEU A 88 0.62 -17.14 -6.60
N LEU A 89 0.50 -17.36 -7.89
CA LEU A 89 -0.53 -18.19 -8.48
C LEU A 89 0.07 -19.55 -8.84
N GLU A 90 -0.71 -20.61 -8.72
CA GLU A 90 -0.36 -21.91 -9.26
C GLU A 90 -0.30 -21.82 -10.79
N ASP A 91 -1.28 -21.14 -11.38
CA ASP A 91 -1.28 -20.73 -12.78
C ASP A 91 -1.22 -19.19 -12.84
N PRO A 92 -0.10 -18.60 -13.30
CA PRO A 92 0.06 -17.15 -13.36
C PRO A 92 -0.87 -16.46 -14.36
N SER A 93 -1.59 -17.21 -15.19
CA SER A 93 -2.60 -16.67 -16.11
C SER A 93 -3.99 -16.51 -15.49
N LEU A 94 -4.21 -17.06 -14.29
CA LEU A 94 -5.50 -17.03 -13.59
C LEU A 94 -5.42 -16.16 -12.33
N PRO A 95 -6.50 -15.46 -11.98
CA PRO A 95 -6.60 -14.77 -10.69
C PRO A 95 -6.47 -15.76 -9.53
N TYR A 96 -5.90 -15.29 -8.42
CA TYR A 96 -5.87 -16.09 -7.19
C TYR A 96 -7.30 -16.41 -6.73
N ASP A 97 -7.54 -17.70 -6.50
CA ASP A 97 -8.75 -18.23 -5.86
C ASP A 97 -8.32 -19.36 -4.93
N PRO A 98 -8.58 -19.25 -3.61
CA PRO A 98 -8.14 -20.27 -2.65
C PRO A 98 -8.73 -21.67 -2.88
N ILE A 99 -9.79 -21.77 -3.67
CA ILE A 99 -10.47 -23.05 -3.97
C ILE A 99 -10.00 -23.60 -5.32
N THR A 100 -9.97 -22.76 -6.36
CA THR A 100 -9.75 -23.19 -7.74
C THR A 100 -8.34 -22.93 -8.26
N ASN A 101 -7.63 -21.98 -7.67
CA ASN A 101 -6.24 -21.65 -8.01
C ASN A 101 -5.42 -21.33 -6.76
N PRO A 102 -5.23 -22.30 -5.84
CA PRO A 102 -4.48 -22.11 -4.61
C PRO A 102 -2.97 -21.98 -4.89
N VAL A 103 -2.26 -21.34 -3.98
CA VAL A 103 -0.79 -21.34 -4.00
C VAL A 103 -0.27 -22.72 -3.60
N SER A 104 0.33 -23.45 -4.53
CA SER A 104 0.71 -24.85 -4.34
C SER A 104 2.13 -25.05 -3.82
N SER A 105 3.03 -24.08 -4.01
CA SER A 105 4.46 -24.24 -3.75
C SER A 105 4.96 -23.39 -2.59
N ALA A 106 5.49 -24.05 -1.54
CA ALA A 106 6.15 -23.36 -0.44
C ALA A 106 7.38 -22.55 -0.91
N TRP A 107 8.04 -22.98 -2.00
CA TRP A 107 9.14 -22.23 -2.60
C TRP A 107 8.65 -20.90 -3.18
N ASN A 108 7.55 -20.90 -3.89
CA ASN A 108 6.95 -19.70 -4.45
C ASN A 108 6.52 -18.71 -3.35
N LEU A 109 5.98 -19.18 -2.23
CA LEU A 109 5.63 -18.34 -1.09
C LEU A 109 6.85 -17.64 -0.47
N GLN A 110 8.04 -18.24 -0.56
CA GLN A 110 9.28 -17.63 -0.07
C GLN A 110 9.95 -16.72 -1.12
N ASN A 111 9.64 -16.92 -2.41
CA ASN A 111 10.26 -16.23 -3.53
C ASN A 111 9.17 -15.63 -4.44
N PRO A 112 8.46 -14.59 -3.99
CA PRO A 112 7.44 -13.94 -4.79
C PRO A 112 8.05 -13.28 -6.03
N THR A 113 7.24 -13.09 -7.06
CA THR A 113 7.64 -12.32 -8.25
C THR A 113 8.06 -10.91 -7.83
N GLU A 114 9.19 -10.44 -8.36
CA GLU A 114 9.65 -9.08 -8.09
C GLU A 114 8.68 -8.05 -8.66
N GLU A 115 8.47 -6.97 -7.92
CA GLU A 115 7.69 -5.83 -8.34
C GLU A 115 8.32 -5.11 -9.53
N LYS A 116 7.49 -4.66 -10.48
CA LYS A 116 7.90 -3.86 -11.64
C LYS A 116 7.27 -2.48 -11.57
N ILE A 117 7.99 -1.49 -12.10
CA ILE A 117 7.49 -0.11 -12.18
C ILE A 117 6.20 0.02 -13.01
N THR A 118 5.96 -0.92 -13.91
CA THR A 118 4.79 -0.98 -14.78
C THR A 118 3.60 -1.69 -14.16
N ASP A 119 3.72 -2.24 -12.94
CA ASP A 119 2.63 -2.93 -12.29
C ASP A 119 1.53 -1.92 -11.90
N THR A 120 0.29 -2.28 -12.18
CA THR A 120 -0.89 -1.44 -11.95
C THR A 120 -1.91 -2.06 -11.00
N ALA A 121 -1.68 -3.30 -10.58
CA ALA A 121 -2.57 -4.09 -9.72
C ALA A 121 -1.76 -5.10 -8.90
N LEU A 122 -2.34 -5.61 -7.81
CA LEU A 122 -1.85 -6.81 -7.15
C LEU A 122 -2.16 -8.03 -8.04
N VAL A 123 -1.31 -9.05 -7.96
CA VAL A 123 -1.50 -10.31 -8.70
C VAL A 123 -2.71 -11.07 -8.15
N GLY A 124 -2.79 -11.22 -6.84
CA GLY A 124 -3.88 -11.90 -6.16
C GLY A 124 -4.33 -11.12 -4.92
N GLU A 125 -5.03 -9.99 -5.12
CA GLU A 125 -5.54 -9.20 -4.01
C GLU A 125 -6.52 -10.03 -3.17
N LEU A 126 -6.19 -10.19 -1.89
CA LEU A 126 -7.00 -10.93 -0.93
C LEU A 126 -7.95 -10.02 -0.14
N PHE A 127 -7.45 -8.86 0.28
CA PHE A 127 -8.20 -7.94 1.13
C PHE A 127 -7.68 -6.51 0.98
N ARG A 128 -8.57 -5.52 1.08
CA ARG A 128 -8.21 -4.10 1.17
C ARG A 128 -8.99 -3.41 2.27
N LYS A 129 -8.39 -2.38 2.84
CA LYS A 129 -8.99 -1.57 3.90
C LYS A 129 -8.56 -0.12 3.78
N GLU A 130 -9.44 0.80 4.15
CA GLU A 130 -9.10 2.21 4.29
C GLU A 130 -8.05 2.41 5.38
N PHE A 131 -7.30 3.51 5.31
CA PHE A 131 -6.33 3.83 6.35
C PHE A 131 -7.04 4.07 7.68
N THR A 132 -6.58 3.38 8.73
CA THR A 132 -7.02 3.57 10.11
C THR A 132 -6.61 4.95 10.63
N SER A 133 -5.43 5.43 10.21
CA SER A 133 -4.94 6.77 10.49
C SER A 133 -3.85 7.19 9.50
N TRP A 134 -3.60 8.51 9.45
CA TRP A 134 -2.48 9.07 8.71
C TRP A 134 -1.96 10.33 9.39
N SER A 135 -0.71 10.71 9.11
CA SER A 135 -0.09 11.93 9.63
C SER A 135 1.08 12.39 8.77
N PHE A 136 1.31 13.70 8.74
CA PHE A 136 2.61 14.21 8.31
C PHE A 136 3.64 14.03 9.42
N LEU A 137 4.91 13.82 9.03
CA LEU A 137 6.00 13.64 9.99
C LEU A 137 7.07 14.71 9.83
N ASN A 138 7.62 15.14 10.97
CA ASN A 138 8.86 15.91 11.04
C ASN A 138 9.78 15.25 12.07
N ASN A 139 10.99 14.83 11.66
CA ASN A 139 11.89 14.03 12.48
C ASN A 139 11.20 12.80 13.09
N ASP A 140 10.42 12.08 12.27
CA ASP A 140 9.62 10.90 12.63
C ASP A 140 8.50 11.14 13.66
N LEU A 141 8.26 12.36 14.08
CA LEU A 141 7.16 12.73 14.96
C LEU A 141 5.97 13.29 14.17
N PRO A 142 4.72 12.91 14.53
CA PRO A 142 3.52 13.48 13.93
C PRO A 142 3.43 14.98 14.13
N VAL A 143 3.06 15.70 13.07
CA VAL A 143 2.83 17.14 13.07
C VAL A 143 1.49 17.51 12.45
N SER A 144 0.94 18.69 12.81
CA SER A 144 -0.35 19.16 12.32
C SER A 144 -0.29 19.96 11.02
N TYR A 145 0.91 20.12 10.45
CA TYR A 145 1.14 20.87 9.21
C TYR A 145 1.74 19.96 8.14
N PRO A 146 1.51 20.23 6.84
CA PRO A 146 2.07 19.43 5.75
C PRO A 146 3.60 19.44 5.74
N THR A 147 4.18 18.26 5.51
CA THR A 147 5.62 18.08 5.25
C THR A 147 5.78 17.20 4.00
N ASN A 148 7.03 16.96 3.60
CA ASN A 148 7.34 16.01 2.52
C ASN A 148 7.35 14.54 2.97
N VAL A 149 6.99 14.24 4.23
CA VAL A 149 6.91 12.88 4.76
C VAL A 149 5.48 12.59 5.20
N LEU A 150 4.86 11.59 4.58
CA LEU A 150 3.51 11.11 4.89
C LEU A 150 3.59 9.70 5.47
N ARG A 151 2.95 9.49 6.62
CA ARG A 151 2.73 8.18 7.22
C ARG A 151 1.26 7.78 7.09
N LEU A 152 1.02 6.60 6.55
CA LEU A 152 -0.28 5.95 6.41
C LEU A 152 -0.28 4.70 7.28
N VAL A 153 -1.36 4.43 8.00
CA VAL A 153 -1.48 3.26 8.87
C VAL A 153 -2.77 2.53 8.57
N THR A 154 -2.71 1.22 8.44
CA THR A 154 -3.87 0.33 8.35
C THR A 154 -3.70 -0.81 9.34
N THR A 155 -4.73 -1.07 10.13
CA THR A 155 -4.79 -2.26 11.00
C THR A 155 -5.86 -3.20 10.46
N PHE A 156 -5.44 -4.36 9.99
CA PHE A 156 -6.32 -5.49 9.69
C PHE A 156 -6.64 -6.21 10.99
N ASP A 157 -7.92 -6.32 11.29
CA ASP A 157 -8.41 -6.92 12.52
C ASP A 157 -8.36 -8.46 12.48
N VAL A 158 -8.79 -9.09 13.56
CA VAL A 158 -8.99 -10.55 13.61
C VAL A 158 -9.94 -10.97 12.49
N ASN A 159 -9.65 -12.09 11.84
CA ASN A 159 -10.33 -12.62 10.66
C ASN A 159 -10.22 -11.76 9.37
N GLU A 160 -9.59 -10.59 9.38
CA GLU A 160 -9.31 -9.83 8.16
C GLU A 160 -7.94 -10.22 7.59
N ALA A 161 -7.80 -10.22 6.26
CA ALA A 161 -6.54 -10.49 5.54
C ALA A 161 -5.82 -11.76 6.06
N THR A 162 -6.55 -12.80 6.40
CA THR A 162 -6.01 -14.05 6.96
C THR A 162 -5.35 -14.88 5.87
N GLY A 163 -4.15 -15.37 6.13
CA GLY A 163 -3.45 -16.27 5.22
C GLY A 163 -1.99 -15.92 4.98
N PRO A 164 -1.35 -16.55 3.98
CA PRO A 164 0.06 -16.37 3.63
C PRO A 164 0.22 -15.14 2.71
N LEU A 165 0.33 -13.95 3.28
CA LEU A 165 0.50 -12.72 2.53
C LEU A 165 1.89 -12.65 1.89
N THR A 166 1.98 -12.23 0.63
CA THR A 166 3.24 -12.08 -0.12
C THR A 166 3.33 -10.78 -0.91
N GLU A 167 2.25 -10.00 -0.96
CA GLU A 167 2.24 -8.72 -1.68
C GLU A 167 1.34 -7.68 -0.99
N MET A 168 1.57 -6.43 -1.31
CA MET A 168 0.72 -5.32 -0.89
C MET A 168 0.87 -4.10 -1.80
N GLY A 169 -0.14 -3.24 -1.82
CA GLY A 169 -0.13 -1.99 -2.57
C GLY A 169 -0.97 -0.89 -1.95
N LEU A 170 -0.63 0.36 -2.28
CA LEU A 170 -1.43 1.53 -1.96
C LEU A 170 -2.24 1.94 -3.17
N PHE A 171 -3.52 2.19 -2.96
CA PHE A 171 -4.46 2.59 -4.00
C PHE A 171 -5.12 3.92 -3.68
N GLY A 172 -5.33 4.72 -4.72
CA GLY A 172 -5.98 6.03 -4.63
C GLY A 172 -6.81 6.36 -5.87
N GLY A 173 -7.10 7.65 -6.05
CA GLY A 173 -7.94 8.09 -7.14
C GLY A 173 -9.40 7.72 -6.92
N ASP A 174 -9.95 6.95 -7.83
CA ASP A 174 -11.29 6.40 -7.83
C ASP A 174 -11.38 5.02 -7.14
N ALA A 175 -10.38 4.67 -6.33
CA ALA A 175 -10.35 3.41 -5.59
C ALA A 175 -11.59 3.21 -4.71
N THR A 176 -12.16 2.03 -4.80
CA THR A 176 -13.31 1.55 -4.02
C THR A 176 -12.92 0.29 -3.23
N GLU A 177 -13.87 -0.32 -2.55
CA GLU A 177 -13.68 -1.61 -1.86
C GLU A 177 -13.48 -2.79 -2.83
N ALA A 178 -13.76 -2.60 -4.13
CA ALA A 178 -13.54 -3.65 -5.13
C ALA A 178 -12.04 -3.89 -5.34
N ALA A 179 -11.64 -5.17 -5.41
CA ALA A 179 -10.26 -5.57 -5.62
C ALA A 179 -9.66 -4.91 -6.88
N ASN A 180 -8.42 -4.49 -6.77
CA ASN A 180 -7.66 -3.83 -7.85
C ASN A 180 -8.32 -2.59 -8.47
N SER A 181 -9.32 -1.98 -7.80
CA SER A 181 -9.92 -0.72 -8.26
C SER A 181 -9.02 0.47 -7.93
N GLY A 182 -9.14 1.54 -8.73
CA GLY A 182 -8.38 2.77 -8.57
C GLY A 182 -6.98 2.72 -9.16
N ILE A 183 -6.17 3.69 -8.77
CA ILE A 183 -4.79 3.85 -9.25
C ILE A 183 -3.83 3.32 -8.18
N MET A 184 -3.05 2.29 -8.52
CA MET A 184 -1.98 1.81 -7.66
C MET A 184 -0.84 2.83 -7.62
N PHE A 185 -0.45 3.24 -6.43
CA PHE A 185 0.63 4.18 -6.19
C PHE A 185 1.94 3.49 -5.85
N ASN A 186 1.86 2.50 -4.98
CA ASN A 186 3.01 1.71 -4.52
C ASN A 186 2.69 0.24 -4.59
N TYR A 187 3.72 -0.55 -4.82
CA TYR A 187 3.67 -2.00 -4.83
C TYR A 187 4.87 -2.58 -4.09
N LYS A 188 4.65 -3.63 -3.33
CA LYS A 188 5.73 -4.39 -2.66
C LYS A 188 5.40 -5.86 -2.60
N THR A 189 6.36 -6.68 -3.02
CA THR A 189 6.36 -8.13 -2.80
C THR A 189 7.35 -8.50 -1.70
N PHE A 190 7.09 -9.57 -0.97
CA PHE A 190 7.91 -10.02 0.16
C PHE A 190 7.74 -11.52 0.39
N ALA A 191 8.75 -12.17 0.99
CA ALA A 191 8.63 -13.57 1.42
C ALA A 191 7.43 -13.73 2.35
N VAL A 192 6.76 -14.88 2.27
CA VAL A 192 5.50 -15.14 2.95
C VAL A 192 5.47 -14.67 4.40
N TRP A 193 4.40 -13.99 4.72
CA TRP A 193 4.04 -13.61 6.07
C TRP A 193 2.65 -14.15 6.39
N ASN A 194 2.58 -15.20 7.20
CA ASN A 194 1.33 -15.77 7.63
C ASN A 194 0.64 -14.88 8.68
N LYS A 195 -0.58 -14.42 8.38
CA LYS A 195 -1.45 -13.75 9.33
C LYS A 195 -2.52 -14.74 9.81
N PRO A 196 -2.43 -15.23 11.06
CA PRO A 196 -3.48 -16.07 11.65
C PRO A 196 -4.79 -15.30 11.83
N ALA A 197 -5.91 -16.06 11.84
CA ALA A 197 -7.24 -15.46 12.01
C ALA A 197 -7.43 -14.76 13.36
N ASP A 198 -6.74 -15.23 14.41
CA ASP A 198 -6.82 -14.74 15.79
C ASP A 198 -5.88 -13.56 16.09
N SER A 199 -5.17 -13.04 15.08
CA SER A 199 -4.24 -11.93 15.21
C SER A 199 -4.67 -10.70 14.43
N GLN A 200 -4.09 -9.55 14.78
CA GLN A 200 -4.19 -8.30 14.03
C GLN A 200 -2.87 -8.04 13.30
N LEU A 201 -2.93 -7.35 12.18
CA LEU A 201 -1.74 -6.90 11.43
C LEU A 201 -1.81 -5.39 11.24
N THR A 202 -0.91 -4.67 11.89
CA THR A 202 -0.75 -3.23 11.66
C THR A 202 0.39 -3.00 10.67
N ILE A 203 0.06 -2.30 9.59
CA ILE A 203 1.01 -1.91 8.55
C ILE A 203 1.15 -0.39 8.58
N THR A 204 2.38 0.07 8.71
CA THR A 204 2.75 1.48 8.64
C THR A 204 3.52 1.72 7.35
N TRP A 205 3.04 2.63 6.53
CA TRP A 205 3.68 3.00 5.27
C TRP A 205 4.15 4.45 5.32
N LYS A 206 5.46 4.67 5.21
CA LYS A 206 6.08 5.99 5.20
C LYS A 206 6.52 6.34 3.77
N LEU A 207 6.00 7.44 3.25
CA LEU A 207 6.34 8.00 1.95
C LEU A 207 7.12 9.29 2.14
N THR A 208 8.26 9.43 1.45
CA THR A 208 9.07 10.65 1.44
C THR A 208 9.18 11.16 0.00
N PHE A 209 8.87 12.44 -0.20
CA PHE A 209 8.82 13.12 -1.49
C PHE A 209 9.96 14.13 -1.65
#